data_48746a01c447fd5d98cc0c4895f12f89
#
_entry.id   48746a01c447fd5d98cc0c4895f12f89
#
_cell.length_a   1.000
_cell.length_b   1.000
_cell.length_c   1.000
_cell.angle_alpha   90.00
_cell.angle_beta   90.00
_cell.angle_gamma   90.00
#
_symmetry.space_group_name_H-M   'P 1'
#
loop_
_entity.id
_entity.type
_entity.pdbx_description
1 polymer ?
#
loop_
_entity_poly.entity_id
_entity_poly.type
_entity_poly.pdbx_seq_one_letter_code
_entity_poly.pdbx_strand_id
1 'polypeptide(L)'
;MPRLSAWFVRAALVYFVLGFTFGGLLLANKGVPLHPLTWRLLPAHIEFLLLGWTVQLAFGVAFWILPRWNTKRGDMRPAWGTLPLLNAGVWLVVLAGWLNWPAWSMVMGRVLEAAAVAAFAWHAWPRVKPWVEA
;
A
#
# COMPACT_ATOMS: atom_id res chain seq x y z
N MET A 1 5.72 16.85 9.90
CA MET A 1 4.98 15.84 9.11
C MET A 1 3.66 15.50 9.81
N PRO A 2 2.52 15.41 9.09
CA PRO A 2 1.23 15.04 9.68
C PRO A 2 1.25 13.62 10.25
N ARG A 3 0.43 13.35 11.29
CA ARG A 3 0.35 12.01 11.90
C ARG A 3 0.01 10.92 10.89
N LEU A 4 -0.95 11.16 10.00
CA LEU A 4 -1.34 10.20 8.96
C LEU A 4 -0.20 9.87 8.00
N SER A 5 0.54 10.88 7.51
CA SER A 5 1.76 10.65 6.71
C SER A 5 2.77 9.77 7.43
N ALA A 6 2.99 10.03 8.73
CA ALA A 6 3.92 9.22 9.52
C ALA A 6 3.49 7.75 9.59
N TRP A 7 2.19 7.48 9.73
CA TRP A 7 1.66 6.12 9.72
C TRP A 7 1.82 5.44 8.36
N PHE A 8 1.51 6.14 7.26
CA PHE A 8 1.75 5.60 5.92
C PHE A 8 3.21 5.25 5.69
N VAL A 9 4.14 6.16 6.03
CA VAL A 9 5.58 5.93 5.84
C VAL A 9 6.07 4.77 6.70
N ARG A 10 5.66 4.70 7.97
CA ARG A 10 6.06 3.59 8.86
C ARG A 10 5.56 2.25 8.35
N ALA A 11 4.29 2.17 7.94
CA ALA A 11 3.74 0.94 7.38
C ALA A 11 4.43 0.57 6.06
N ALA A 12 4.68 1.54 5.18
CA ALA A 12 5.44 1.32 3.95
C ALA A 12 6.84 0.73 4.23
N LEU A 13 7.56 1.24 5.24
CA LEU A 13 8.88 0.70 5.62
C LEU A 13 8.80 -0.74 6.13
N VAL A 14 7.75 -1.10 6.85
CA VAL A 14 7.53 -2.51 7.25
C VAL A 14 7.36 -3.41 6.04
N TYR A 15 6.52 -3.00 5.08
CA TYR A 15 6.35 -3.75 3.84
C TYR A 15 7.61 -3.81 2.98
N PHE A 16 8.41 -2.74 2.99
CA PHE A 16 9.71 -2.74 2.34
C PHE A 16 10.60 -3.86 2.89
N VAL A 17 10.75 -3.95 4.20
CA VAL A 17 11.54 -5.00 4.84
C VAL A 17 10.99 -6.39 4.52
N LEU A 18 9.67 -6.60 4.68
CA LEU A 18 9.03 -7.89 4.37
C LEU A 18 9.20 -8.26 2.89
N GLY A 19 8.96 -7.32 1.99
CA GLY A 19 9.06 -7.55 0.56
C GLY A 19 10.47 -7.92 0.13
N PHE A 20 11.49 -7.17 0.56
CA PHE A 20 12.89 -7.49 0.24
C PHE A 20 13.37 -8.77 0.89
N THR A 21 12.92 -9.10 2.10
CA THR A 21 13.22 -10.39 2.73
C THR A 21 12.67 -11.54 1.89
N PHE A 22 11.42 -11.45 1.44
CA PHE A 22 10.82 -12.48 0.58
C PHE A 22 11.53 -12.57 -0.77
N GLY A 23 11.88 -11.42 -1.38
CA GLY A 23 12.68 -11.39 -2.61
C GLY A 23 14.05 -12.03 -2.45
N GLY A 24 14.73 -11.76 -1.34
CA GLY A 24 16.01 -12.39 -1.01
C GLY A 24 15.91 -13.91 -0.86
N LEU A 25 14.86 -14.41 -0.19
CA LEU A 25 14.59 -15.84 -0.06
C LEU A 25 14.29 -16.49 -1.42
N LEU A 26 13.51 -15.83 -2.28
CA LEU A 26 13.23 -16.30 -3.64
C LEU A 26 14.51 -16.38 -4.48
N LEU A 27 15.36 -15.35 -4.39
CA LEU A 27 16.64 -15.32 -5.11
C LEU A 27 17.60 -16.40 -4.61
N ALA A 28 17.69 -16.58 -3.29
CA ALA A 28 18.49 -17.65 -2.70
C ALA A 28 17.99 -19.03 -3.16
N ASN A 29 16.67 -19.27 -3.16
CA ASN A 29 16.07 -20.52 -3.61
C ASN A 29 16.27 -20.78 -5.13
N LYS A 30 16.46 -19.72 -5.92
CA LYS A 30 16.81 -19.85 -7.34
C LYS A 30 18.25 -20.30 -7.54
N GLY A 31 19.18 -19.83 -6.70
CA GLY A 31 20.60 -20.22 -6.77
C GLY A 31 20.88 -21.58 -6.14
N VAL A 32 20.31 -21.83 -4.97
CA VAL A 32 20.41 -23.09 -4.24
C VAL A 32 18.99 -23.52 -3.85
N PRO A 33 18.45 -24.60 -4.44
CA PRO A 33 17.09 -25.05 -4.16
C PRO A 33 16.90 -25.35 -2.66
N LEU A 34 16.26 -24.42 -1.93
CA LEU A 34 16.01 -24.58 -0.50
C LEU A 34 14.75 -25.42 -0.25
N HIS A 35 13.63 -24.98 -0.82
CA HIS A 35 12.35 -25.66 -0.67
C HIS A 35 11.37 -25.28 -1.80
N PRO A 36 10.61 -26.24 -2.37
CA PRO A 36 9.66 -25.96 -3.45
C PRO A 36 8.58 -24.92 -3.10
N LEU A 37 8.13 -24.89 -1.84
CA LEU A 37 7.11 -23.94 -1.36
C LEU A 37 7.61 -22.49 -1.30
N THR A 38 8.92 -22.24 -1.40
CA THR A 38 9.47 -20.88 -1.41
C THR A 38 8.88 -20.04 -2.55
N TRP A 39 8.55 -20.64 -3.69
CA TRP A 39 7.92 -19.96 -4.82
C TRP A 39 6.53 -19.37 -4.53
N ARG A 40 5.85 -19.88 -3.49
CA ARG A 40 4.58 -19.28 -3.03
C ARG A 40 4.76 -17.88 -2.41
N LEU A 41 5.99 -17.50 -2.07
CA LEU A 41 6.30 -16.15 -1.60
C LEU A 41 6.28 -15.09 -2.73
N LEU A 42 6.35 -15.50 -4.00
CA LEU A 42 6.44 -14.56 -5.11
C LEU A 42 5.25 -13.58 -5.19
N PRO A 43 3.98 -14.02 -5.11
CA PRO A 43 2.86 -13.08 -5.08
C PRO A 43 2.91 -12.13 -3.88
N ALA A 44 3.26 -12.63 -2.70
CA ALA A 44 3.40 -11.82 -1.50
C ALA A 44 4.55 -10.79 -1.61
N HIS A 45 5.68 -11.18 -2.20
CA HIS A 45 6.79 -10.28 -2.51
C HIS A 45 6.35 -9.11 -3.39
N ILE A 46 5.64 -9.40 -4.49
CA ILE A 46 5.13 -8.39 -5.42
C ILE A 46 4.13 -7.47 -4.70
N GLU A 47 3.20 -8.04 -3.95
CA GLU A 47 2.16 -7.31 -3.23
C GLU A 47 2.73 -6.35 -2.20
N PHE A 48 3.67 -6.82 -1.38
CA PHE A 48 4.31 -6.00 -0.36
C PHE A 48 5.14 -4.86 -0.97
N LEU A 49 5.86 -5.10 -2.06
CA LEU A 49 6.66 -4.05 -2.69
C LEU A 49 5.82 -3.06 -3.50
N LEU A 50 4.80 -3.54 -4.22
CA LEU A 50 4.03 -2.67 -5.10
C LEU A 50 3.00 -1.86 -4.31
N LEU A 51 2.08 -2.51 -3.61
CA LEU A 51 0.99 -1.85 -2.89
C LEU A 51 1.38 -1.49 -1.46
N GLY A 52 1.98 -2.41 -0.74
CA GLY A 52 2.37 -2.20 0.64
C GLY A 52 3.44 -1.12 0.79
N TRP A 53 4.48 -1.10 -0.04
CA TRP A 53 5.54 -0.11 0.04
C TRP A 53 5.33 1.06 -0.91
N THR A 54 5.35 0.82 -2.24
CA THR A 54 5.42 1.93 -3.22
C THR A 54 4.17 2.81 -3.17
N VAL A 55 2.98 2.23 -3.29
CA VAL A 55 1.72 3.00 -3.28
C VAL A 55 1.50 3.65 -1.92
N GLN A 56 1.73 2.91 -0.84
CA GLN A 56 1.53 3.43 0.52
C GLN A 56 2.51 4.55 0.86
N LEU A 57 3.78 4.46 0.44
CA LEU A 57 4.76 5.52 0.58
C LEU A 57 4.34 6.76 -0.22
N ALA A 58 3.91 6.56 -1.48
CA ALA A 58 3.43 7.64 -2.33
C ALA A 58 2.24 8.37 -1.69
N PHE A 59 1.28 7.65 -1.11
CA PHE A 59 0.16 8.27 -0.37
C PHE A 59 0.63 9.08 0.83
N GLY A 60 1.56 8.54 1.61
CA GLY A 60 2.13 9.23 2.77
C GLY A 60 2.82 10.53 2.40
N VAL A 61 3.63 10.51 1.34
CA VAL A 61 4.36 11.68 0.84
C VAL A 61 3.39 12.69 0.19
N ALA A 62 2.50 12.22 -0.68
CA ALA A 62 1.51 13.08 -1.34
C ALA A 62 0.61 13.78 -0.32
N PHE A 63 0.14 13.06 0.70
CA PHE A 63 -0.65 13.67 1.77
C PHE A 63 0.08 14.80 2.49
N TRP A 64 1.40 14.68 2.63
CA TRP A 64 2.23 15.69 3.28
C TRP A 64 2.49 16.90 2.40
N ILE A 65 2.88 16.70 1.12
CA ILE A 65 3.34 17.75 0.22
C ILE A 65 2.20 18.51 -0.48
N LEU A 66 1.04 17.87 -0.70
CA LEU A 66 -0.09 18.53 -1.37
C LEU A 66 -0.56 19.79 -0.61
N PRO A 67 -0.92 20.85 -1.35
CA PRO A 67 -1.34 22.13 -0.78
C PRO A 67 -2.45 22.01 0.26
N ARG A 68 -2.47 22.93 1.21
CA ARG A 68 -3.54 23.07 2.20
C ARG A 68 -4.52 24.15 1.74
N TRP A 69 -5.78 24.03 2.15
CA TRP A 69 -6.77 25.09 2.05
C TRP A 69 -6.62 25.98 3.28
N ASN A 70 -5.93 27.11 3.15
CA ASN A 70 -5.49 27.91 4.28
C ASN A 70 -4.73 27.05 5.30
N THR A 71 -5.30 26.83 6.49
CA THR A 71 -4.70 26.01 7.55
C THR A 71 -5.19 24.54 7.57
N LYS A 72 -6.23 24.21 6.81
CA LYS A 72 -6.89 22.88 6.84
C LYS A 72 -6.57 22.04 5.61
N ARG A 73 -6.68 20.71 5.74
CA ARG A 73 -6.48 19.72 4.66
C ARG A 73 -7.80 19.19 4.07
N GLY A 74 -8.92 19.89 4.29
CA GLY A 74 -10.25 19.41 3.91
C GLY A 74 -10.77 18.32 4.84
N ASP A 75 -11.74 17.52 4.35
CA ASP A 75 -12.26 16.37 5.10
C ASP A 75 -11.18 15.30 5.21
N MET A 76 -10.84 14.96 6.44
CA MET A 76 -9.78 13.98 6.75
C MET A 76 -10.28 12.53 6.80
N ARG A 77 -11.59 12.31 6.81
CA ARG A 77 -12.19 10.97 6.94
C ARG A 77 -11.79 10.02 5.82
N PRO A 78 -11.89 10.40 4.53
CA PRO A 78 -11.46 9.53 3.44
C PRO A 78 -9.97 9.20 3.54
N ALA A 79 -9.12 10.18 3.86
CA ALA A 79 -7.68 9.99 3.98
C ALA A 79 -7.32 9.02 5.12
N TRP A 80 -7.98 9.11 6.28
CA TRP A 80 -7.79 8.15 7.37
C TRP A 80 -8.34 6.77 7.05
N GLY A 81 -9.43 6.67 6.28
CA GLY A 81 -10.00 5.41 5.81
C GLY A 81 -9.08 4.68 4.83
N THR A 82 -8.28 5.41 4.06
CA THR A 82 -7.34 4.82 3.09
C THR A 82 -6.32 3.88 3.76
N LEU A 83 -5.78 4.27 4.92
CA LEU A 83 -4.75 3.49 5.60
C LEU A 83 -5.24 2.06 5.97
N PRO A 84 -6.33 1.88 6.73
CA PRO A 84 -6.81 0.53 7.07
C PRO A 84 -7.32 -0.24 5.86
N LEU A 85 -7.99 0.42 4.90
CA LEU A 85 -8.47 -0.24 3.69
C LEU A 85 -7.33 -0.83 2.87
N LEU A 86 -6.27 -0.05 2.62
CA LEU A 86 -5.11 -0.51 1.86
C LEU A 86 -4.42 -1.68 2.57
N ASN A 87 -4.16 -1.54 3.87
CA ASN A 87 -3.48 -2.58 4.64
C ASN A 87 -4.32 -3.86 4.75
N ALA A 88 -5.63 -3.74 4.97
CA ALA A 88 -6.53 -4.90 4.99
C ALA A 88 -6.56 -5.60 3.62
N GLY A 89 -6.59 -4.84 2.52
CA GLY A 89 -6.53 -5.37 1.16
C GLY A 89 -5.24 -6.16 0.91
N VAL A 90 -4.08 -5.55 1.15
CA VAL A 90 -2.76 -6.18 0.98
C VAL A 90 -2.65 -7.48 1.78
N TRP A 91 -3.00 -7.46 3.06
CA TRP A 91 -2.92 -8.68 3.89
C TRP A 91 -3.92 -9.73 3.46
N LEU A 92 -5.13 -9.34 3.06
CA LEU A 92 -6.14 -10.29 2.59
C LEU A 92 -5.68 -11.00 1.30
N VAL A 93 -5.11 -10.27 0.35
CA VAL A 93 -4.57 -10.84 -0.90
C VAL A 93 -3.42 -11.81 -0.60
N VAL A 94 -2.48 -11.39 0.24
CA VAL A 94 -1.32 -12.23 0.61
C VAL A 94 -1.75 -13.50 1.33
N LEU A 95 -2.63 -13.39 2.33
CA LEU A 95 -3.11 -14.55 3.10
C LEU A 95 -3.99 -15.47 2.25
N ALA A 96 -4.85 -14.92 1.39
CA ALA A 96 -5.66 -15.71 0.48
C ALA A 96 -4.81 -16.56 -0.47
N GLY A 97 -3.75 -15.98 -1.02
CA GLY A 97 -2.81 -16.70 -1.88
C GLY A 97 -1.97 -17.74 -1.12
N TRP A 98 -1.51 -17.40 0.09
CA TRP A 98 -0.69 -18.30 0.90
C TRP A 98 -1.46 -19.49 1.42
N LEU A 99 -2.67 -19.25 1.95
CA LEU A 99 -3.52 -20.28 2.57
C LEU A 99 -4.43 -21.00 1.58
N ASN A 100 -4.33 -20.68 0.28
CA ASN A 100 -5.22 -21.20 -0.77
C ASN A 100 -6.71 -21.00 -0.43
N TRP A 101 -7.06 -19.79 0.04
CA TRP A 101 -8.44 -19.45 0.33
C TRP A 101 -9.28 -19.37 -0.95
N PRO A 102 -10.63 -19.42 -0.85
CA PRO A 102 -11.50 -19.30 -2.01
C PRO A 102 -11.21 -18.02 -2.80
N ALA A 103 -11.36 -18.07 -4.13
CA ALA A 103 -11.04 -16.95 -5.04
C ALA A 103 -11.74 -15.62 -4.67
N TRP A 104 -12.94 -15.70 -4.09
CA TRP A 104 -13.66 -14.50 -3.66
C TRP A 104 -12.91 -13.68 -2.59
N SER A 105 -12.10 -14.31 -1.75
CA SER A 105 -11.30 -13.58 -0.73
C SER A 105 -10.20 -12.72 -1.37
N MET A 106 -9.57 -13.21 -2.43
CA MET A 106 -8.61 -12.43 -3.21
C MET A 106 -9.29 -11.26 -3.93
N VAL A 107 -10.47 -11.49 -4.51
CA VAL A 107 -11.27 -10.42 -5.14
C VAL A 107 -11.64 -9.36 -4.10
N MET A 108 -12.06 -9.77 -2.91
CA MET A 108 -12.37 -8.84 -1.82
C MET A 108 -11.14 -7.99 -1.44
N GLY A 109 -9.96 -8.60 -1.34
CA GLY A 109 -8.71 -7.87 -1.09
C GLY A 109 -8.47 -6.79 -2.17
N ARG A 110 -8.62 -7.15 -3.45
CA ARG A 110 -8.50 -6.19 -4.57
C ARG A 110 -9.53 -5.06 -4.52
N VAL A 111 -10.75 -5.37 -4.11
CA VAL A 111 -11.80 -4.34 -3.92
C VAL A 111 -11.42 -3.37 -2.80
N LEU A 112 -10.88 -3.87 -1.69
CA LEU A 112 -10.41 -3.01 -0.59
C LEU A 112 -9.26 -2.09 -1.02
N GLU A 113 -8.30 -2.60 -1.80
CA GLU A 113 -7.20 -1.81 -2.36
C GLU A 113 -7.72 -0.73 -3.32
N ALA A 114 -8.60 -1.09 -4.23
CA ALA A 114 -9.23 -0.15 -5.16
C ALA A 114 -10.03 0.93 -4.40
N ALA A 115 -10.78 0.55 -3.37
CA ALA A 115 -11.51 1.48 -2.52
C ALA A 115 -10.56 2.43 -1.75
N ALA A 116 -9.41 1.92 -1.29
CA ALA A 116 -8.38 2.75 -0.66
C ALA A 116 -7.82 3.80 -1.63
N VAL A 117 -7.49 3.39 -2.86
CA VAL A 117 -7.01 4.31 -3.91
C VAL A 117 -8.08 5.35 -4.24
N ALA A 118 -9.33 4.94 -4.41
CA ALA A 118 -10.45 5.85 -4.69
C ALA A 118 -10.67 6.85 -3.55
N ALA A 119 -10.62 6.40 -2.29
CA ALA A 119 -10.75 7.27 -1.12
C ALA A 119 -9.62 8.28 -1.03
N PHE A 120 -8.38 7.86 -1.30
CA PHE A 120 -7.23 8.78 -1.34
C PHE A 120 -7.35 9.79 -2.49
N ALA A 121 -7.70 9.33 -3.70
CA ALA A 121 -7.90 10.18 -4.86
C ALA A 121 -8.98 11.22 -4.61
N TRP A 122 -10.11 10.83 -4.03
CA TRP A 122 -11.19 11.74 -3.63
C TRP A 122 -10.72 12.83 -2.70
N HIS A 123 -9.93 12.46 -1.67
CA HIS A 123 -9.35 13.41 -0.73
C HIS A 123 -8.31 14.33 -1.39
N ALA A 124 -7.46 13.78 -2.25
CA ALA A 124 -6.33 14.49 -2.85
C ALA A 124 -6.74 15.40 -4.01
N TRP A 125 -7.73 15.01 -4.80
CA TRP A 125 -8.14 15.67 -6.05
C TRP A 125 -8.35 17.19 -5.91
N PRO A 126 -9.16 17.69 -4.97
CA PRO A 126 -9.38 19.13 -4.84
C PRO A 126 -8.15 19.88 -4.35
N ARG A 127 -7.09 19.21 -3.90
CA ARG A 127 -5.84 19.80 -3.42
C ARG A 127 -4.80 19.96 -4.52
N VAL A 128 -4.99 19.30 -5.65
CA VAL A 128 -4.16 19.48 -6.83
C VAL A 128 -4.60 20.75 -7.52
N LYS A 129 -3.79 21.80 -7.42
CA LYS A 129 -4.08 23.10 -8.04
C LYS A 129 -3.09 23.36 -9.16
N PRO A 130 -3.53 23.98 -10.29
CA PRO A 130 -2.62 24.44 -11.30
C PRO A 130 -1.71 25.53 -10.73
N TRP A 131 -0.50 25.64 -11.28
CA TRP A 131 0.37 26.78 -11.01
C TRP A 131 -0.32 28.04 -11.59
N VAL A 132 -0.60 29.00 -10.74
CA VAL A 132 -1.07 30.33 -11.17
C VAL A 132 0.15 31.23 -11.13
N GLU A 133 0.59 31.67 -12.32
CA GLU A 133 1.57 32.74 -12.41
C GLU A 133 0.92 34.01 -11.81
N ALA A 134 1.59 34.57 -10.80
CA ALA A 134 1.17 35.83 -10.17
C ALA A 134 1.57 36.99 -11.01
#